data_37417a41c4a8c81bce6ef737682afc9c
#
_entry.id   37417a41c4a8c81bce6ef737682afc9c
#
_cell.length_a   1.000
_cell.length_b   1.000
_cell.length_c   1.000
_cell.angle_alpha   90.00
_cell.angle_beta   90.00
_cell.angle_gamma   90.00
#
_symmetry.space_group_name_H-M   'P 1'
#
loop_
_entity.id
_entity.type
_entity.pdbx_description
1 polymer ?
#
loop_
_entity_poly.entity_id
_entity_poly.type
_entity_poly.pdbx_seq_one_letter_code
_entity_poly.pdbx_strand_id
1 'polypeptide(L)'
;MADVDVLIAGAGPVGLTAASELCRRGVACRVVDRLPERLPFARAVGVQPRTLEIWDRMGMIREALETAVPLKGQLLYVNGEEGPRIDLALPPEVPYRFAALPQYETERLLEDLLRRCGGEVERGTALVSFAQDPHVVRAVLSLPTGGTEELTARYLIGCDGAHSVVRKGLGLSFEGAALPEEYMLGDVEVDWDLPAGYAVRSSHVVDGLTDDLLVCIPLPGDHRYRMSMATPPELSRAGQKDADGVTHGLSGEQGPVPGLEHIQAVLDRLSPRPTTATSLRWSSVFRISHRIVDRYGHGRVFVAGDAAHIHPPTGAQGMNTGIQDAYNLAWKVAAAVRGHAGAGLLESYDAERRPIGEEVVDRTLRHARSGIQADPGDPATTMLREAQLLLGYRGSAIVGPVGSAHDGPEPGDRAPDCGGLLYALRAFPVRLFSLLREREHTLLLYADHEDQLASSDRAAAAAVRAAHGMLNVCAVLAPRVSAPGLSLPAVHDGLDEFRRAYGARGGEAVLVRPDGYLGLRAVPADGPEVPAHLAMLLGT
;
A
#
# COMPACT_ATOMS: atom_id res chain seq x y z
N MET A 1 0.27 -10.73 -31.99
CA MET A 1 -0.20 -9.90 -30.90
C MET A 1 -0.10 -10.75 -29.65
N ALA A 2 0.13 -10.17 -28.47
CA ALA A 2 0.05 -10.92 -27.23
C ALA A 2 -1.41 -11.27 -26.93
N ASP A 3 -1.64 -12.40 -26.24
CA ASP A 3 -2.99 -12.86 -25.87
C ASP A 3 -3.64 -11.95 -24.85
N VAL A 4 -2.81 -11.38 -23.93
CA VAL A 4 -3.24 -10.40 -22.92
C VAL A 4 -2.22 -9.26 -22.80
N ASP A 5 -2.64 -8.11 -22.27
CA ASP A 5 -1.71 -7.02 -22.00
C ASP A 5 -0.81 -7.34 -20.81
N VAL A 6 -1.40 -7.78 -19.68
CA VAL A 6 -0.66 -8.04 -18.45
C VAL A 6 -1.09 -9.38 -17.83
N LEU A 7 -0.11 -10.24 -17.55
CA LEU A 7 -0.28 -11.40 -16.69
C LEU A 7 0.15 -11.03 -15.26
N ILE A 8 -0.70 -11.33 -14.28
CA ILE A 8 -0.42 -11.13 -12.85
C ILE A 8 -0.38 -12.50 -12.18
N ALA A 9 0.76 -12.85 -11.60
CA ALA A 9 0.94 -14.08 -10.84
C ALA A 9 0.77 -13.80 -9.34
N GLY A 10 -0.26 -14.41 -8.73
CA GLY A 10 -0.66 -14.23 -7.34
C GLY A 10 -1.82 -13.25 -7.16
N ALA A 11 -2.87 -13.68 -6.44
CA ALA A 11 -4.07 -12.91 -6.13
C ALA A 11 -4.21 -12.63 -4.62
N GLY A 12 -3.09 -12.36 -3.95
CA GLY A 12 -3.07 -11.72 -2.63
C GLY A 12 -3.34 -10.21 -2.75
N PRO A 13 -3.30 -9.45 -1.63
CA PRO A 13 -3.62 -8.02 -1.62
C PRO A 13 -2.84 -7.19 -2.65
N VAL A 14 -1.59 -7.56 -2.91
CA VAL A 14 -0.69 -6.88 -3.86
C VAL A 14 -1.12 -7.11 -5.30
N GLY A 15 -1.32 -8.38 -5.68
CA GLY A 15 -1.75 -8.73 -7.04
C GLY A 15 -3.16 -8.24 -7.36
N LEU A 16 -4.09 -8.31 -6.39
CA LEU A 16 -5.43 -7.76 -6.53
C LEU A 16 -5.44 -6.24 -6.67
N THR A 17 -4.52 -5.53 -5.99
CA THR A 17 -4.32 -4.08 -6.17
C THR A 17 -3.84 -3.77 -7.57
N ALA A 18 -2.80 -4.47 -8.06
CA ALA A 18 -2.30 -4.30 -9.42
C ALA A 18 -3.38 -4.57 -10.48
N ALA A 19 -4.10 -5.68 -10.32
CA ALA A 19 -5.18 -6.08 -11.22
C ALA A 19 -6.31 -5.05 -11.27
N SER A 20 -6.80 -4.61 -10.10
CA SER A 20 -7.87 -3.63 -10.00
C SER A 20 -7.46 -2.30 -10.63
N GLU A 21 -6.24 -1.83 -10.40
CA GLU A 21 -5.74 -0.57 -10.95
C GLU A 21 -5.53 -0.63 -12.46
N LEU A 22 -5.03 -1.74 -12.99
CA LEU A 22 -4.89 -1.95 -14.43
C LEU A 22 -6.27 -2.06 -15.11
N CYS A 23 -7.17 -2.87 -14.53
CA CYS A 23 -8.53 -3.06 -15.06
C CYS A 23 -9.33 -1.75 -15.06
N ARG A 24 -9.24 -0.93 -13.98
CA ARG A 24 -9.85 0.41 -13.92
C ARG A 24 -9.35 1.33 -15.04
N ARG A 25 -8.13 1.11 -15.56
CA ARG A 25 -7.52 1.84 -16.68
C ARG A 25 -7.79 1.19 -18.04
N GLY A 26 -8.63 0.15 -18.10
CA GLY A 26 -8.98 -0.51 -19.34
C GLY A 26 -7.88 -1.38 -19.94
N VAL A 27 -6.91 -1.82 -19.12
CA VAL A 27 -5.86 -2.76 -19.51
C VAL A 27 -6.37 -4.19 -19.35
N ALA A 28 -6.22 -5.01 -20.38
CA ALA A 28 -6.62 -6.42 -20.33
C ALA A 28 -5.63 -7.22 -19.46
N CYS A 29 -6.12 -7.66 -18.30
CA CYS A 29 -5.32 -8.41 -17.34
C CYS A 29 -5.84 -9.83 -17.17
N ARG A 30 -4.91 -10.77 -17.03
CA ARG A 30 -5.19 -12.12 -16.57
C ARG A 30 -4.52 -12.32 -15.21
N VAL A 31 -5.31 -12.70 -14.20
CA VAL A 31 -4.85 -12.86 -12.82
C VAL A 31 -4.94 -14.32 -12.44
N VAL A 32 -3.81 -14.94 -12.14
CA VAL A 32 -3.74 -16.35 -11.80
C VAL A 32 -3.28 -16.55 -10.35
N ASP A 33 -3.88 -17.49 -9.65
CA ASP A 33 -3.46 -17.87 -8.30
C ASP A 33 -3.47 -19.39 -8.13
N ARG A 34 -2.38 -19.92 -7.57
CA ARG A 34 -2.21 -21.36 -7.34
C ARG A 34 -3.21 -21.96 -6.36
N LEU A 35 -3.75 -21.13 -5.44
CA LEU A 35 -4.72 -21.57 -4.46
C LEU A 35 -6.10 -21.73 -5.10
N PRO A 36 -6.84 -22.78 -4.78
CA PRO A 36 -8.19 -23.00 -5.33
C PRO A 36 -9.20 -22.00 -4.79
N GLU A 37 -8.93 -21.39 -3.63
CA GLU A 37 -9.77 -20.40 -2.99
C GLU A 37 -8.94 -19.44 -2.12
N ARG A 38 -9.55 -18.35 -1.68
CA ARG A 38 -8.93 -17.45 -0.69
C ARG A 38 -8.79 -18.18 0.64
N LEU A 39 -7.65 -17.99 1.28
CA LEU A 39 -7.46 -18.55 2.61
C LEU A 39 -8.17 -17.68 3.65
N PRO A 40 -8.91 -18.27 4.59
CA PRO A 40 -9.64 -17.54 5.64
C PRO A 40 -8.71 -17.07 6.78
N PHE A 41 -7.47 -16.71 6.46
CA PHE A 41 -6.43 -16.46 7.44
C PHE A 41 -6.20 -14.96 7.67
N ALA A 42 -6.22 -14.54 8.94
CA ALA A 42 -5.87 -13.19 9.36
C ALA A 42 -4.34 -13.00 9.45
N ARG A 43 -3.63 -13.13 8.32
CA ARG A 43 -2.16 -12.97 8.24
C ARG A 43 -1.76 -11.53 8.56
N ALA A 44 -1.96 -10.62 7.62
CA ALA A 44 -1.87 -9.19 7.85
C ALA A 44 -3.20 -8.68 8.41
N VAL A 45 -3.12 -7.72 9.32
CA VAL A 45 -4.28 -7.13 9.96
C VAL A 45 -4.20 -5.60 9.96
N GLY A 46 -3.04 -5.03 10.30
CA GLY A 46 -2.91 -3.58 10.38
C GLY A 46 -2.96 -2.92 9.00
N VAL A 47 -3.84 -1.95 8.85
CA VAL A 47 -3.97 -1.11 7.66
C VAL A 47 -3.53 0.30 8.02
N GLN A 48 -2.50 0.78 7.30
CA GLN A 48 -1.91 2.09 7.53
C GLN A 48 -2.76 3.19 6.89
N PRO A 49 -2.74 4.42 7.42
CA PRO A 49 -3.44 5.57 6.85
C PRO A 49 -3.12 5.77 5.37
N ARG A 50 -1.86 5.58 4.94
CA ARG A 50 -1.48 5.68 3.52
C ARG A 50 -2.23 4.69 2.63
N THR A 51 -2.43 3.47 3.09
CA THR A 51 -3.20 2.46 2.35
C THR A 51 -4.68 2.85 2.24
N LEU A 52 -5.26 3.43 3.30
CA LEU A 52 -6.62 3.96 3.24
C LEU A 52 -6.76 5.13 2.25
N GLU A 53 -5.75 6.00 2.12
CA GLU A 53 -5.71 7.02 1.07
C GLU A 53 -5.69 6.42 -0.35
N ILE A 54 -4.93 5.35 -0.55
CA ILE A 54 -4.90 4.61 -1.82
C ILE A 54 -6.28 4.02 -2.10
N TRP A 55 -6.91 3.37 -1.11
CA TRP A 55 -8.25 2.79 -1.26
C TRP A 55 -9.33 3.86 -1.50
N ASP A 56 -9.16 5.08 -0.97
CA ASP A 56 -10.03 6.21 -1.31
C ASP A 56 -9.93 6.55 -2.81
N ARG A 57 -8.70 6.66 -3.33
CA ARG A 57 -8.46 6.92 -4.76
C ARG A 57 -8.93 5.76 -5.64
N MET A 58 -8.88 4.52 -5.14
CA MET A 58 -9.42 3.35 -5.83
C MET A 58 -10.96 3.27 -5.76
N GLY A 59 -11.61 4.07 -4.91
CA GLY A 59 -13.06 4.13 -4.76
C GLY A 59 -13.66 3.00 -3.91
N MET A 60 -12.88 2.40 -3.00
CA MET A 60 -13.33 1.34 -2.09
C MET A 60 -13.25 1.71 -0.60
N ILE A 61 -12.93 2.97 -0.29
CA ILE A 61 -12.69 3.41 1.09
C ILE A 61 -13.91 3.21 1.99
N ARG A 62 -15.11 3.42 1.48
CA ARG A 62 -16.34 3.30 2.25
C ARG A 62 -16.50 1.87 2.79
N GLU A 63 -16.43 0.89 1.93
CA GLU A 63 -16.56 -0.53 2.27
C GLU A 63 -15.44 -0.96 3.24
N ALA A 64 -14.22 -0.44 3.04
CA ALA A 64 -13.10 -0.71 3.94
C ALA A 64 -13.35 -0.15 5.35
N LEU A 65 -13.82 1.09 5.48
CA LEU A 65 -14.10 1.73 6.77
C LEU A 65 -15.32 1.11 7.48
N GLU A 66 -16.33 0.66 6.74
CA GLU A 66 -17.50 -0.04 7.30
C GLU A 66 -17.14 -1.43 7.85
N THR A 67 -16.05 -2.04 7.35
CA THR A 67 -15.61 -3.39 7.76
C THR A 67 -14.50 -3.35 8.81
N ALA A 68 -13.63 -2.35 8.80
CA ALA A 68 -12.44 -2.28 9.65
C ALA A 68 -12.75 -1.82 11.08
N VAL A 69 -11.89 -2.24 12.02
CA VAL A 69 -11.87 -1.71 13.39
C VAL A 69 -10.88 -0.55 13.46
N PRO A 70 -11.29 0.66 13.89
CA PRO A 70 -10.35 1.75 14.13
C PRO A 70 -9.37 1.41 15.26
N LEU A 71 -8.06 1.49 14.99
CA LEU A 71 -7.03 1.31 16.01
C LEU A 71 -6.70 2.67 16.65
N LYS A 72 -6.88 2.74 17.97
CA LYS A 72 -6.66 3.94 18.76
C LYS A 72 -5.28 3.96 19.42
N GLY A 73 -4.75 2.76 19.73
CA GLY A 73 -3.49 2.66 20.45
C GLY A 73 -3.15 1.24 20.87
N GLN A 74 -2.24 1.15 21.82
CA GLN A 74 -1.78 -0.09 22.42
C GLN A 74 -1.72 0.03 23.94
N LEU A 75 -2.28 -0.95 24.63
CA LEU A 75 -2.14 -1.17 26.06
C LEU A 75 -0.89 -2.04 26.28
N LEU A 76 -0.01 -1.60 27.17
CA LEU A 76 1.23 -2.28 27.50
C LEU A 76 1.14 -2.92 28.87
N TYR A 77 1.58 -4.16 28.98
CA TYR A 77 1.73 -4.87 30.25
C TYR A 77 3.12 -5.52 30.31
N VAL A 78 3.80 -5.36 31.43
CA VAL A 78 5.10 -5.97 31.69
C VAL A 78 5.02 -6.69 33.02
N ASN A 79 5.27 -8.00 33.03
CA ASN A 79 5.18 -8.84 34.23
C ASN A 79 3.81 -8.72 34.95
N GLY A 80 2.72 -8.53 34.19
CA GLY A 80 1.36 -8.37 34.69
C GLY A 80 1.00 -6.95 35.15
N GLU A 81 1.96 -6.04 35.19
CA GLU A 81 1.71 -4.63 35.58
C GLU A 81 1.39 -3.78 34.33
N GLU A 82 0.39 -2.91 34.45
CA GLU A 82 0.01 -1.98 33.40
C GLU A 82 1.08 -0.89 33.23
N GLY A 83 1.63 -0.80 32.02
CA GLY A 83 2.58 0.23 31.61
C GLY A 83 1.92 1.43 30.96
N PRO A 84 2.71 2.35 30.41
CA PRO A 84 2.17 3.51 29.70
C PRO A 84 1.40 3.08 28.45
N ARG A 85 0.25 3.70 28.24
CA ARG A 85 -0.56 3.52 27.04
C ARG A 85 0.08 4.27 25.87
N ILE A 86 0.14 3.64 24.71
CA ILE A 86 0.58 4.28 23.46
C ILE A 86 -0.65 4.62 22.63
N ASP A 87 -0.90 5.90 22.39
CA ASP A 87 -1.97 6.37 21.50
C ASP A 87 -1.43 6.56 20.08
N LEU A 88 -2.15 6.03 19.07
CA LEU A 88 -1.85 6.19 17.66
C LEU A 88 -2.43 7.51 17.13
N ALA A 89 -1.98 8.63 17.72
CA ALA A 89 -2.46 9.97 17.38
C ALA A 89 -1.78 10.48 16.11
N LEU A 90 -2.58 10.98 15.19
CA LEU A 90 -2.14 11.64 13.96
C LEU A 90 -2.67 13.08 13.93
N PRO A 91 -1.95 14.00 13.25
CA PRO A 91 -2.43 15.36 13.03
C PRO A 91 -3.85 15.40 12.47
N PRO A 92 -4.67 16.43 12.81
CA PRO A 92 -6.08 16.49 12.43
C PRO A 92 -6.31 16.58 10.92
N GLU A 93 -5.35 17.09 10.16
CA GLU A 93 -5.36 17.18 8.70
C GLU A 93 -5.22 15.82 8.00
N VAL A 94 -4.72 14.79 8.70
CA VAL A 94 -4.65 13.44 8.14
C VAL A 94 -6.05 12.81 8.09
N PRO A 95 -6.57 12.46 6.91
CA PRO A 95 -7.97 12.08 6.75
C PRO A 95 -8.32 10.73 7.38
N TYR A 96 -7.35 9.84 7.50
CA TYR A 96 -7.57 8.46 7.96
C TYR A 96 -6.73 8.14 9.19
N ARG A 97 -7.24 7.21 10.01
CA ARG A 97 -6.56 6.67 11.19
C ARG A 97 -6.07 5.26 10.90
N PHE A 98 -5.23 4.72 11.78
CA PHE A 98 -4.85 3.31 11.73
C PHE A 98 -6.07 2.42 11.89
N ALA A 99 -6.10 1.31 11.17
CA ALA A 99 -7.22 0.39 11.20
C ALA A 99 -6.76 -1.07 11.28
N ALA A 100 -7.61 -1.93 11.82
CA ALA A 100 -7.45 -3.38 11.77
C ALA A 100 -8.49 -3.96 10.81
N LEU A 101 -8.01 -4.65 9.77
CA LEU A 101 -8.82 -5.37 8.81
C LEU A 101 -8.08 -6.66 8.45
N PRO A 102 -8.64 -7.85 8.73
CA PRO A 102 -7.95 -9.10 8.43
C PRO A 102 -7.74 -9.27 6.92
N GLN A 103 -6.62 -9.88 6.55
CA GLN A 103 -6.19 -9.99 5.16
C GLN A 103 -7.26 -10.60 4.25
N TYR A 104 -7.99 -11.62 4.68
CA TYR A 104 -9.05 -12.22 3.87
C TYR A 104 -10.20 -11.23 3.54
N GLU A 105 -10.48 -10.25 4.41
CA GLU A 105 -11.43 -9.17 4.11
C GLU A 105 -10.82 -8.14 3.16
N THR A 106 -9.54 -7.80 3.33
CA THR A 106 -8.80 -6.97 2.38
C THR A 106 -8.84 -7.60 0.97
N GLU A 107 -8.57 -8.89 0.87
CA GLU A 107 -8.64 -9.62 -0.41
C GLU A 107 -10.06 -9.66 -0.97
N ARG A 108 -11.08 -9.85 -0.13
CA ARG A 108 -12.48 -9.82 -0.55
C ARG A 108 -12.86 -8.48 -1.17
N LEU A 109 -12.54 -7.38 -0.49
CA LEU A 109 -12.86 -6.03 -0.97
C LEU A 109 -12.14 -5.69 -2.28
N LEU A 110 -10.86 -6.06 -2.40
CA LEU A 110 -10.09 -5.85 -3.63
C LEU A 110 -10.59 -6.73 -4.78
N GLU A 111 -10.97 -7.98 -4.52
CA GLU A 111 -11.55 -8.88 -5.55
C GLU A 111 -12.94 -8.40 -5.98
N ASP A 112 -13.76 -7.86 -5.06
CA ASP A 112 -15.03 -7.23 -5.38
C ASP A 112 -14.84 -5.96 -6.25
N LEU A 113 -13.79 -5.17 -5.97
CA LEU A 113 -13.41 -4.04 -6.82
C LEU A 113 -12.99 -4.51 -8.22
N LEU A 114 -12.16 -5.55 -8.30
CA LEU A 114 -11.72 -6.14 -9.57
C LEU A 114 -12.93 -6.59 -10.40
N ARG A 115 -13.89 -7.31 -9.80
CA ARG A 115 -15.13 -7.74 -10.46
C ARG A 115 -15.98 -6.56 -10.96
N ARG A 116 -16.09 -5.47 -10.16
CA ARG A 116 -16.78 -4.25 -10.61
C ARG A 116 -16.12 -3.62 -11.84
N CYS A 117 -14.83 -3.85 -12.05
CA CYS A 117 -14.08 -3.41 -13.24
C CYS A 117 -14.13 -4.43 -14.39
N GLY A 118 -14.83 -5.56 -14.22
CA GLY A 118 -14.95 -6.62 -15.24
C GLY A 118 -13.81 -7.63 -15.25
N GLY A 119 -12.93 -7.62 -14.23
CA GLY A 119 -11.86 -8.60 -14.07
C GLY A 119 -12.25 -9.74 -13.14
N GLU A 120 -11.51 -10.83 -13.22
CA GLU A 120 -11.68 -12.02 -12.36
C GLU A 120 -10.35 -12.67 -12.03
N VAL A 121 -10.34 -13.54 -11.02
CA VAL A 121 -9.17 -14.31 -10.61
C VAL A 121 -9.34 -15.77 -11.04
N GLU A 122 -8.37 -16.30 -11.75
CA GLU A 122 -8.29 -17.72 -12.11
C GLU A 122 -7.63 -18.50 -10.99
N ARG A 123 -8.46 -19.05 -10.11
CA ARG A 123 -8.04 -19.86 -8.96
C ARG A 123 -7.60 -21.26 -9.39
N GLY A 124 -6.64 -21.85 -8.65
CA GLY A 124 -6.07 -23.16 -8.97
C GLY A 124 -5.14 -23.15 -10.19
N THR A 125 -4.88 -21.97 -10.76
CA THR A 125 -4.00 -21.78 -11.91
C THR A 125 -2.69 -21.16 -11.44
N ALA A 126 -1.55 -21.79 -11.74
CA ALA A 126 -0.24 -21.34 -11.28
C ALA A 126 0.72 -21.05 -12.44
N LEU A 127 1.48 -19.98 -12.32
CA LEU A 127 2.64 -19.73 -13.18
C LEU A 127 3.72 -20.78 -12.87
N VAL A 128 4.12 -21.53 -13.89
CA VAL A 128 5.17 -22.57 -13.81
C VAL A 128 6.53 -22.01 -14.22
N SER A 129 6.55 -21.31 -15.36
CA SER A 129 7.75 -20.71 -15.93
C SER A 129 7.40 -19.59 -16.88
N PHE A 130 8.38 -18.78 -17.23
CA PHE A 130 8.25 -17.79 -18.28
C PHE A 130 9.58 -17.52 -18.96
N ALA A 131 9.51 -16.95 -20.16
CA ALA A 131 10.62 -16.37 -20.89
C ALA A 131 10.20 -15.03 -21.48
N GLN A 132 11.11 -14.09 -21.64
CA GLN A 132 10.81 -12.79 -22.27
C GLN A 132 11.75 -12.49 -23.42
N ASP A 133 11.25 -11.74 -24.38
CA ASP A 133 12.01 -11.05 -25.39
C ASP A 133 11.69 -9.53 -25.36
N PRO A 134 12.27 -8.66 -26.19
CA PRO A 134 11.99 -7.22 -26.19
C PRO A 134 10.51 -6.86 -26.44
N HIS A 135 9.68 -7.77 -26.91
CA HIS A 135 8.30 -7.48 -27.32
C HIS A 135 7.25 -8.15 -26.45
N VAL A 136 7.53 -9.34 -25.89
CA VAL A 136 6.52 -10.18 -25.24
C VAL A 136 7.13 -11.08 -24.16
N VAL A 137 6.33 -11.43 -23.19
CA VAL A 137 6.57 -12.49 -22.19
C VAL A 137 5.77 -13.71 -22.61
N ARG A 138 6.43 -14.89 -22.69
CA ARG A 138 5.78 -16.20 -22.88
C ARG A 138 5.74 -16.90 -21.53
N ALA A 139 4.56 -17.23 -21.05
CA ALA A 139 4.32 -17.88 -19.78
C ALA A 139 3.75 -19.28 -19.99
N VAL A 140 4.12 -20.19 -19.10
CA VAL A 140 3.52 -21.53 -18.97
C VAL A 140 2.73 -21.57 -17.68
N LEU A 141 1.44 -21.85 -17.76
CA LEU A 141 0.53 -21.98 -16.64
C LEU A 141 0.17 -23.44 -16.42
N SER A 142 0.08 -23.88 -15.16
CA SER A 142 -0.58 -25.15 -14.81
C SER A 142 -2.05 -24.88 -14.51
N LEU A 143 -2.93 -25.75 -15.00
CA LEU A 143 -4.37 -25.60 -14.87
C LEU A 143 -4.94 -26.48 -13.74
N PRO A 144 -6.05 -26.11 -13.09
CA PRO A 144 -6.68 -26.89 -12.03
C PRO A 144 -7.21 -28.25 -12.50
N THR A 145 -7.48 -28.39 -13.81
CA THR A 145 -7.94 -29.64 -14.44
C THR A 145 -6.80 -30.59 -14.79
N GLY A 146 -5.55 -30.22 -14.50
CA GLY A 146 -4.33 -30.88 -15.00
C GLY A 146 -3.93 -30.35 -16.38
N GLY A 147 -2.66 -30.56 -16.74
CA GLY A 147 -2.07 -30.05 -17.96
C GLY A 147 -1.53 -28.62 -17.83
N THR A 148 -1.04 -28.10 -18.95
CA THR A 148 -0.43 -26.78 -19.03
C THR A 148 -1.03 -25.97 -20.18
N GLU A 149 -1.00 -24.65 -20.04
CA GLU A 149 -1.36 -23.67 -21.06
C GLU A 149 -0.16 -22.77 -21.35
N GLU A 150 0.13 -22.50 -22.60
CA GLU A 150 1.07 -21.44 -23.00
C GLU A 150 0.31 -20.16 -23.29
N LEU A 151 0.80 -19.05 -22.74
CA LEU A 151 0.20 -17.72 -22.86
C LEU A 151 1.25 -16.69 -23.20
N THR A 152 0.90 -15.71 -24.04
CA THR A 152 1.73 -14.54 -24.30
C THR A 152 1.13 -13.29 -23.65
N ALA A 153 1.97 -12.50 -22.95
CA ALA A 153 1.60 -11.23 -22.34
C ALA A 153 2.58 -10.13 -22.73
N ARG A 154 2.14 -8.89 -22.78
CA ARG A 154 3.06 -7.76 -22.99
C ARG A 154 3.93 -7.50 -21.77
N TYR A 155 3.37 -7.71 -20.57
CA TYR A 155 4.06 -7.57 -19.27
C TYR A 155 3.66 -8.70 -18.33
N LEU A 156 4.54 -9.01 -17.36
CA LEU A 156 4.30 -9.93 -16.25
C LEU A 156 4.58 -9.22 -14.92
N ILE A 157 3.65 -9.31 -13.98
CA ILE A 157 3.83 -8.81 -12.62
C ILE A 157 3.78 -9.98 -11.65
N GLY A 158 4.89 -10.26 -10.95
CA GLY A 158 5.00 -11.27 -9.92
C GLY A 158 4.57 -10.71 -8.56
N CYS A 159 3.41 -11.14 -8.10
CA CYS A 159 2.86 -10.89 -6.76
C CYS A 159 2.68 -12.22 -6.02
N ASP A 160 3.50 -13.22 -6.33
CA ASP A 160 3.39 -14.63 -5.97
C ASP A 160 4.08 -15.00 -4.65
N GLY A 161 4.35 -13.97 -3.82
CA GLY A 161 4.76 -14.11 -2.44
C GLY A 161 6.24 -14.47 -2.24
N ALA A 162 6.62 -14.81 -1.00
CA ALA A 162 7.99 -15.04 -0.58
C ALA A 162 8.73 -16.14 -1.39
N HIS A 163 7.98 -17.12 -1.91
CA HIS A 163 8.52 -18.22 -2.71
C HIS A 163 8.44 -17.98 -4.23
N SER A 164 8.35 -16.74 -4.66
CA SER A 164 8.09 -16.26 -6.01
C SER A 164 8.81 -17.03 -7.11
N VAL A 165 8.01 -17.55 -8.05
CA VAL A 165 8.48 -18.12 -9.32
C VAL A 165 9.03 -17.02 -10.22
N VAL A 166 8.38 -15.84 -10.22
CA VAL A 166 8.80 -14.71 -11.06
C VAL A 166 10.17 -14.19 -10.65
N ARG A 167 10.40 -13.97 -9.33
CA ARG A 167 11.72 -13.58 -8.82
C ARG A 167 12.82 -14.56 -9.24
N LYS A 168 12.59 -15.85 -9.04
CA LYS A 168 13.53 -16.92 -9.37
C LYS A 168 13.78 -17.01 -10.89
N GLY A 169 12.72 -16.89 -11.68
CA GLY A 169 12.80 -16.91 -13.15
C GLY A 169 13.58 -15.72 -13.73
N LEU A 170 13.57 -14.56 -13.05
CA LEU A 170 14.42 -13.41 -13.39
C LEU A 170 15.87 -13.57 -12.91
N GLY A 171 16.19 -14.57 -12.09
CA GLY A 171 17.51 -14.72 -11.47
C GLY A 171 17.87 -13.61 -10.49
N LEU A 172 16.88 -12.95 -9.88
CA LEU A 172 17.12 -11.87 -8.92
C LEU A 172 17.71 -12.46 -7.62
N SER A 173 18.69 -11.77 -7.04
CA SER A 173 19.14 -12.07 -5.68
C SER A 173 18.02 -11.82 -4.67
N PHE A 174 18.09 -12.47 -3.52
CA PHE A 174 17.14 -12.26 -2.42
C PHE A 174 17.92 -12.25 -1.11
N GLU A 175 18.60 -11.12 -0.88
CA GLU A 175 19.56 -10.96 0.19
C GLU A 175 18.91 -10.72 1.53
N GLY A 176 19.49 -11.31 2.58
CA GLY A 176 19.00 -11.24 3.95
C GLY A 176 19.09 -12.58 4.66
N ALA A 177 18.39 -12.70 5.80
CA ALA A 177 18.43 -13.88 6.64
C ALA A 177 17.09 -14.21 7.29
N ALA A 178 16.93 -15.46 7.73
CA ALA A 178 15.84 -15.83 8.63
C ALA A 178 16.18 -15.39 10.06
N LEU A 179 15.18 -14.97 10.81
CA LEU A 179 15.29 -14.76 12.24
C LEU A 179 15.12 -16.11 12.98
N PRO A 180 15.77 -16.27 14.13
CA PRO A 180 15.63 -17.50 14.92
C PRO A 180 14.26 -17.63 15.58
N GLU A 181 13.59 -16.52 15.82
CA GLU A 181 12.31 -16.47 16.52
C GLU A 181 11.18 -16.97 15.63
N GLU A 182 10.33 -17.82 16.20
CA GLU A 182 9.09 -18.29 15.60
C GLU A 182 7.91 -17.82 16.45
N TYR A 183 6.80 -17.48 15.77
CA TYR A 183 5.61 -17.02 16.45
C TYR A 183 4.44 -17.92 16.10
N MET A 184 3.66 -18.32 17.10
CA MET A 184 2.35 -18.88 16.84
C MET A 184 1.32 -17.77 16.71
N LEU A 185 0.44 -17.91 15.73
CA LEU A 185 -0.65 -17.00 15.44
C LEU A 185 -1.98 -17.71 15.69
N GLY A 186 -2.96 -16.96 16.22
CA GLY A 186 -4.32 -17.46 16.38
C GLY A 186 -5.36 -16.36 16.13
N ASP A 187 -6.51 -16.75 15.59
CA ASP A 187 -7.71 -15.93 15.47
C ASP A 187 -8.77 -16.55 16.37
N VAL A 188 -9.01 -15.90 17.52
CA VAL A 188 -9.83 -16.41 18.61
C VAL A 188 -10.78 -15.37 19.16
N GLU A 189 -11.80 -15.80 19.88
CA GLU A 189 -12.66 -14.96 20.70
C GLU A 189 -12.20 -15.01 22.16
N VAL A 190 -12.11 -13.82 22.77
CA VAL A 190 -11.69 -13.66 24.17
C VAL A 190 -12.55 -12.58 24.83
N ASP A 191 -13.21 -12.93 25.91
CA ASP A 191 -14.09 -12.01 26.64
C ASP A 191 -13.27 -11.14 27.60
N TRP A 192 -12.81 -10.00 27.08
CA TRP A 192 -12.09 -8.97 27.83
C TRP A 192 -12.92 -7.69 27.93
N ASP A 193 -13.03 -7.19 29.13
CA ASP A 193 -13.49 -5.83 29.39
C ASP A 193 -12.30 -4.84 29.25
N LEU A 194 -11.82 -4.68 27.99
CA LEU A 194 -10.74 -3.75 27.63
C LEU A 194 -11.27 -2.64 26.72
N PRO A 195 -10.63 -1.46 26.73
CA PRO A 195 -11.04 -0.35 25.88
C PRO A 195 -11.06 -0.74 24.40
N ALA A 196 -12.19 -0.52 23.73
CA ALA A 196 -12.38 -0.84 22.32
C ALA A 196 -11.40 -0.07 21.42
N GLY A 197 -10.81 -0.78 20.46
CA GLY A 197 -9.87 -0.23 19.48
C GLY A 197 -8.42 -0.17 19.97
N TYR A 198 -8.10 -0.75 21.12
CA TYR A 198 -6.73 -0.89 21.59
C TYR A 198 -6.20 -2.30 21.35
N ALA A 199 -5.00 -2.37 20.78
CA ALA A 199 -4.22 -3.60 20.78
C ALA A 199 -3.65 -3.83 22.18
N VAL A 200 -3.39 -5.09 22.54
CA VAL A 200 -2.72 -5.45 23.80
C VAL A 200 -1.33 -5.97 23.48
N ARG A 201 -0.34 -5.50 24.19
CA ARG A 201 1.00 -6.10 24.23
C ARG A 201 1.32 -6.43 25.67
N SER A 202 1.47 -7.70 25.97
CA SER A 202 1.90 -8.20 27.28
C SER A 202 3.19 -8.96 27.13
N SER A 203 4.15 -8.72 28.00
CA SER A 203 5.47 -9.35 27.97
C SER A 203 5.89 -9.77 29.37
N HIS A 204 6.56 -10.92 29.44
CA HIS A 204 7.33 -11.33 30.60
C HIS A 204 8.80 -10.97 30.37
N VAL A 205 9.44 -10.33 31.36
CA VAL A 205 10.80 -9.82 31.26
C VAL A 205 11.58 -10.30 32.48
N VAL A 206 12.72 -10.97 32.24
CA VAL A 206 13.66 -11.43 33.27
C VAL A 206 15.04 -10.87 32.93
N ASP A 207 15.68 -10.22 33.90
CA ASP A 207 17.02 -9.62 33.74
C ASP A 207 17.11 -8.66 32.55
N GLY A 208 16.01 -7.96 32.23
CA GLY A 208 15.94 -7.02 31.10
C GLY A 208 15.73 -7.68 29.73
N LEU A 209 15.56 -8.98 29.65
CA LEU A 209 15.27 -9.73 28.43
C LEU A 209 13.81 -10.21 28.41
N THR A 210 13.14 -10.02 27.27
CA THR A 210 11.80 -10.55 27.06
C THR A 210 11.92 -12.04 26.72
N ASP A 211 11.34 -12.90 27.56
CA ASP A 211 11.33 -14.36 27.38
C ASP A 211 9.95 -14.90 26.94
N ASP A 212 8.86 -14.14 27.16
CA ASP A 212 7.53 -14.47 26.65
C ASP A 212 6.79 -13.22 26.19
N LEU A 213 5.96 -13.35 25.15
CA LEU A 213 5.28 -12.22 24.50
C LEU A 213 3.88 -12.62 24.00
N LEU A 214 2.92 -11.77 24.30
CA LEU A 214 1.56 -11.80 23.74
C LEU A 214 1.25 -10.47 23.08
N VAL A 215 0.83 -10.49 21.82
CA VAL A 215 0.30 -9.32 21.10
C VAL A 215 -1.09 -9.67 20.56
N CYS A 216 -2.10 -8.89 20.95
CA CYS A 216 -3.48 -9.09 20.53
C CYS A 216 -3.95 -7.86 19.76
N ILE A 217 -4.43 -8.05 18.54
CA ILE A 217 -4.99 -6.99 17.70
C ILE A 217 -6.48 -7.26 17.54
N PRO A 218 -7.37 -6.29 17.89
CA PRO A 218 -8.81 -6.48 17.74
C PRO A 218 -9.17 -6.65 16.26
N LEU A 219 -10.09 -7.56 16.00
CA LEU A 219 -10.65 -7.84 14.68
C LEU A 219 -12.12 -7.42 14.60
N PRO A 220 -12.69 -7.24 13.40
CA PRO A 220 -14.14 -7.07 13.23
C PRO A 220 -14.92 -8.25 13.83
N GLY A 221 -15.98 -7.94 14.55
CA GLY A 221 -16.79 -8.88 15.33
C GLY A 221 -16.60 -8.68 16.84
N ASP A 222 -17.50 -9.29 17.63
CA ASP A 222 -17.47 -9.15 19.07
C ASP A 222 -16.34 -10.01 19.67
N HIS A 223 -15.58 -9.43 20.61
CA HIS A 223 -14.53 -10.09 21.41
C HIS A 223 -13.46 -10.84 20.60
N ARG A 224 -13.29 -10.49 19.35
CA ARG A 224 -12.44 -11.19 18.41
C ARG A 224 -11.06 -10.56 18.28
N TYR A 225 -10.02 -11.39 18.38
CA TYR A 225 -8.62 -10.94 18.33
C TYR A 225 -7.75 -11.84 17.46
N ARG A 226 -6.86 -11.21 16.70
CA ARG A 226 -5.70 -11.89 16.13
C ARG A 226 -4.54 -11.81 17.13
N MET A 227 -4.09 -12.94 17.60
CA MET A 227 -3.02 -13.07 18.57
C MET A 227 -1.71 -13.49 17.93
N SER A 228 -0.60 -12.98 18.44
CA SER A 228 0.76 -13.41 18.15
C SER A 228 1.46 -13.70 19.46
N MET A 229 2.10 -14.85 19.55
CA MET A 229 2.72 -15.37 20.77
C MET A 229 4.03 -16.08 20.42
N ALA A 230 4.96 -16.19 21.36
CA ALA A 230 6.12 -17.05 21.19
C ALA A 230 5.68 -18.49 20.93
N THR A 231 6.36 -19.17 20.01
CA THR A 231 6.06 -20.57 19.68
C THR A 231 6.63 -21.48 20.77
N PRO A 232 5.82 -22.35 21.39
CA PRO A 232 6.30 -23.29 22.37
C PRO A 232 7.18 -24.36 21.69
N PRO A 233 8.14 -24.97 22.43
CA PRO A 233 9.15 -25.88 21.86
C PRO A 233 8.56 -27.05 21.05
N GLU A 234 7.43 -27.61 21.45
CA GLU A 234 6.76 -28.74 20.80
C GLU A 234 6.17 -28.38 19.42
N LEU A 235 5.93 -27.11 19.15
CA LEU A 235 5.45 -26.60 17.87
C LEU A 235 6.56 -25.99 17.02
N SER A 236 7.78 -25.84 17.58
CA SER A 236 8.90 -25.21 16.89
C SER A 236 9.39 -26.05 15.71
N ARG A 237 9.73 -25.35 14.64
CA ARG A 237 10.40 -25.89 13.45
C ARG A 237 11.77 -25.28 13.24
N ALA A 238 12.37 -24.78 14.32
CA ALA A 238 13.69 -24.18 14.28
C ALA A 238 14.69 -25.11 13.59
N GLY A 239 15.46 -24.56 12.65
CA GLY A 239 16.44 -25.32 11.86
C GLY A 239 15.92 -26.02 10.59
N GLN A 240 14.61 -26.11 10.36
CA GLN A 240 14.07 -26.61 9.10
C GLN A 240 14.10 -25.50 8.05
N LYS A 241 14.66 -25.81 6.88
CA LYS A 241 14.67 -24.91 5.71
C LYS A 241 13.65 -25.37 4.70
N ASP A 242 12.93 -24.43 4.08
CA ASP A 242 12.10 -24.72 2.92
C ASP A 242 12.97 -25.09 1.71
N ALA A 243 12.41 -25.79 0.73
CA ALA A 243 13.14 -26.35 -0.41
C ALA A 243 13.94 -25.30 -1.22
N ASP A 244 13.50 -24.02 -1.17
CA ASP A 244 14.14 -22.91 -1.86
C ASP A 244 15.04 -22.06 -0.95
N GLY A 245 15.26 -22.46 0.30
CA GLY A 245 16.08 -21.76 1.28
C GLY A 245 15.44 -20.48 1.84
N VAL A 246 14.20 -20.18 1.51
CA VAL A 246 13.43 -19.05 2.05
C VAL A 246 12.53 -19.56 3.17
N THR A 247 12.83 -19.13 4.39
CA THR A 247 12.05 -19.48 5.58
C THR A 247 11.19 -18.29 5.98
N HIS A 248 9.99 -18.18 5.42
CA HIS A 248 9.08 -17.07 5.71
C HIS A 248 7.62 -17.47 5.53
N GLY A 249 6.75 -16.90 6.37
CA GLY A 249 5.31 -17.12 6.30
C GLY A 249 4.82 -18.29 7.16
N LEU A 250 3.61 -18.73 6.86
CA LEU A 250 2.93 -19.77 7.63
C LEU A 250 3.54 -21.15 7.37
N SER A 251 3.56 -21.98 8.38
CA SER A 251 3.82 -23.41 8.21
C SER A 251 2.76 -23.98 7.27
N GLY A 252 3.19 -24.69 6.21
CA GLY A 252 2.26 -25.38 5.32
C GLY A 252 1.48 -26.49 6.05
N GLU A 253 0.56 -27.14 5.34
CA GLU A 253 -0.37 -28.18 5.86
C GLU A 253 0.29 -29.34 6.61
N GLN A 254 1.60 -29.54 6.50
CA GLN A 254 2.34 -30.64 7.10
C GLN A 254 3.00 -30.31 8.44
N GLY A 255 2.73 -29.13 9.04
CA GLY A 255 3.32 -28.73 10.31
C GLY A 255 2.40 -28.90 11.51
N PRO A 256 2.95 -28.90 12.74
CA PRO A 256 2.13 -28.84 13.93
C PRO A 256 1.30 -27.54 13.90
N VAL A 257 0.00 -27.66 14.12
CA VAL A 257 -0.95 -26.55 14.15
C VAL A 257 -1.25 -26.24 15.61
N PRO A 258 -1.04 -24.98 16.08
CA PRO A 258 -1.41 -24.60 17.44
C PRO A 258 -2.90 -24.86 17.72
N GLY A 259 -3.22 -25.58 18.79
CA GLY A 259 -4.57 -25.74 19.27
C GLY A 259 -4.97 -24.62 20.24
N LEU A 260 -6.24 -24.62 20.64
CA LEU A 260 -6.78 -23.67 21.61
C LEU A 260 -6.06 -23.75 22.98
N GLU A 261 -5.63 -24.96 23.36
CA GLU A 261 -4.86 -25.23 24.58
C GLU A 261 -3.52 -24.49 24.61
N HIS A 262 -2.82 -24.38 23.47
CA HIS A 262 -1.55 -23.63 23.39
C HIS A 262 -1.79 -22.13 23.56
N ILE A 263 -2.87 -21.60 22.95
CA ILE A 263 -3.24 -20.20 23.08
C ILE A 263 -3.67 -19.90 24.51
N GLN A 264 -4.49 -20.76 25.12
CA GLN A 264 -4.94 -20.59 26.50
C GLN A 264 -3.77 -20.61 27.48
N ALA A 265 -2.81 -21.50 27.28
CA ALA A 265 -1.62 -21.55 28.13
C ALA A 265 -0.79 -20.25 28.13
N VAL A 266 -0.76 -19.53 27.01
CA VAL A 266 -0.15 -18.18 26.96
C VAL A 266 -1.05 -17.13 27.64
N LEU A 267 -2.35 -17.18 27.42
CA LEU A 267 -3.29 -16.28 28.09
C LEU A 267 -3.24 -16.43 29.61
N ASP A 268 -3.14 -17.64 30.13
CA ASP A 268 -3.03 -17.91 31.58
C ASP A 268 -1.79 -17.26 32.21
N ARG A 269 -0.71 -17.06 31.42
CA ARG A 269 0.53 -16.41 31.87
C ARG A 269 0.57 -14.91 31.62
N LEU A 270 0.07 -14.46 30.47
CA LEU A 270 0.32 -13.10 29.96
C LEU A 270 -0.94 -12.26 29.80
N SER A 271 -2.13 -12.82 30.00
CA SER A 271 -3.35 -12.02 29.87
C SER A 271 -3.38 -10.91 30.92
N PRO A 272 -3.75 -9.67 30.55
CA PRO A 272 -3.90 -8.58 31.52
C PRO A 272 -5.02 -8.83 32.54
N ARG A 273 -5.96 -9.70 32.20
CA ARG A 273 -7.07 -10.15 33.06
C ARG A 273 -7.35 -11.62 32.82
N PRO A 274 -7.76 -12.38 33.86
CA PRO A 274 -8.16 -13.77 33.67
C PRO A 274 -9.23 -13.88 32.59
N THR A 275 -9.02 -14.78 31.62
CA THR A 275 -9.91 -14.95 30.48
C THR A 275 -9.83 -16.35 29.89
N THR A 276 -10.79 -16.69 29.07
CA THR A 276 -10.83 -17.96 28.35
C THR A 276 -10.91 -17.69 26.85
N ALA A 277 -10.01 -18.30 26.07
CA ALA A 277 -10.07 -18.29 24.63
C ALA A 277 -11.13 -19.27 24.13
N THR A 278 -11.90 -18.84 23.15
CA THR A 278 -12.94 -19.66 22.51
C THR A 278 -12.90 -19.48 21.00
N SER A 279 -13.65 -20.26 20.27
CA SER A 279 -13.89 -20.08 18.82
C SER A 279 -12.62 -19.93 17.99
N LEU A 280 -11.65 -20.83 18.17
CA LEU A 280 -10.43 -20.85 17.35
C LEU A 280 -10.81 -21.04 15.87
N ARG A 281 -10.71 -19.95 15.09
CA ARG A 281 -11.06 -19.96 13.66
C ARG A 281 -9.89 -20.39 12.80
N TRP A 282 -8.68 -20.02 13.24
CA TRP A 282 -7.47 -20.33 12.52
C TRP A 282 -6.26 -20.17 13.44
N SER A 283 -5.24 -20.99 13.21
CA SER A 283 -3.93 -20.87 13.85
C SER A 283 -2.82 -21.35 12.93
N SER A 284 -1.61 -20.89 13.16
CA SER A 284 -0.41 -21.35 12.47
C SER A 284 0.85 -20.95 13.22
N VAL A 285 1.96 -21.63 12.96
CA VAL A 285 3.30 -21.16 13.29
C VAL A 285 3.81 -20.28 12.13
N PHE A 286 4.31 -19.10 12.45
CA PHE A 286 4.83 -18.13 11.50
C PHE A 286 6.33 -17.94 11.71
N ARG A 287 7.09 -18.15 10.62
CA ARG A 287 8.54 -17.94 10.60
C ARG A 287 8.86 -16.62 9.91
N ILE A 288 9.84 -15.91 10.40
CA ILE A 288 10.19 -14.57 9.96
C ILE A 288 11.54 -14.59 9.26
N SER A 289 11.59 -13.93 8.11
CA SER A 289 12.83 -13.55 7.44
C SER A 289 12.79 -12.08 7.09
N HIS A 290 13.96 -11.48 6.92
CA HIS A 290 14.11 -10.19 6.28
C HIS A 290 14.97 -10.37 5.04
N ARG A 291 14.43 -10.01 3.88
CA ARG A 291 15.12 -10.14 2.59
C ARG A 291 14.61 -9.09 1.60
N ILE A 292 15.48 -8.69 0.68
CA ILE A 292 15.11 -7.82 -0.44
C ILE A 292 15.86 -8.23 -1.71
N VAL A 293 15.24 -8.01 -2.86
CA VAL A 293 15.85 -8.23 -4.17
C VAL A 293 16.80 -7.10 -4.55
N ASP A 294 17.75 -7.39 -5.44
CA ASP A 294 18.69 -6.41 -6.01
C ASP A 294 18.00 -5.42 -6.97
N ARG A 295 16.89 -5.81 -7.58
CA ARG A 295 16.04 -4.95 -8.45
C ARG A 295 14.59 -5.41 -8.47
N TYR A 296 13.66 -4.48 -8.70
CA TYR A 296 12.23 -4.76 -8.71
C TYR A 296 11.68 -5.19 -10.09
N GLY A 297 12.52 -5.33 -11.08
CA GLY A 297 12.12 -5.83 -12.39
C GLY A 297 13.25 -5.83 -13.43
N HIS A 298 13.01 -6.48 -14.54
CA HIS A 298 13.88 -6.47 -15.71
C HIS A 298 13.06 -6.61 -16.99
N GLY A 299 13.28 -5.70 -17.94
CA GLY A 299 12.55 -5.71 -19.21
C GLY A 299 11.05 -5.54 -19.03
N ARG A 300 10.30 -6.60 -19.30
CA ARG A 300 8.82 -6.63 -19.22
C ARG A 300 8.27 -7.32 -17.99
N VAL A 301 9.14 -7.72 -17.06
CA VAL A 301 8.78 -8.52 -15.89
C VAL A 301 9.14 -7.78 -14.62
N PHE A 302 8.19 -7.63 -13.72
CA PHE A 302 8.31 -6.91 -12.45
C PHE A 302 7.91 -7.80 -11.28
N VAL A 303 8.43 -7.49 -10.08
CA VAL A 303 8.05 -8.13 -8.81
C VAL A 303 7.56 -7.07 -7.84
N ALA A 304 6.57 -7.42 -7.00
CA ALA A 304 5.98 -6.53 -6.01
C ALA A 304 5.61 -7.27 -4.70
N GLY A 305 5.63 -6.56 -3.58
CA GLY A 305 5.34 -7.11 -2.26
C GLY A 305 6.32 -8.22 -1.87
N ASP A 306 5.83 -9.29 -1.24
CA ASP A 306 6.65 -10.39 -0.73
C ASP A 306 7.50 -11.10 -1.80
N ALA A 307 7.17 -10.95 -3.09
CA ALA A 307 8.01 -11.40 -4.18
C ALA A 307 9.31 -10.58 -4.30
N ALA A 308 9.29 -9.31 -3.87
CA ALA A 308 10.41 -8.37 -3.90
C ALA A 308 11.09 -8.19 -2.53
N HIS A 309 10.33 -8.13 -1.44
CA HIS A 309 10.85 -7.90 -0.09
C HIS A 309 9.99 -8.57 0.97
N ILE A 310 10.62 -9.15 1.96
CA ILE A 310 9.99 -9.72 3.15
C ILE A 310 10.67 -9.17 4.40
N HIS A 311 9.92 -9.02 5.48
CA HIS A 311 10.42 -8.45 6.71
C HIS A 311 9.56 -8.83 7.92
N PRO A 312 10.03 -8.61 9.16
CA PRO A 312 9.25 -8.86 10.37
C PRO A 312 7.88 -8.14 10.33
N PRO A 313 6.81 -8.74 10.91
CA PRO A 313 5.47 -8.17 10.90
C PRO A 313 5.31 -6.95 11.82
N THR A 314 6.39 -6.50 12.46
CA THR A 314 6.41 -5.40 13.42
C THR A 314 5.95 -4.10 12.76
N GLY A 315 4.99 -3.41 13.37
CA GLY A 315 4.40 -2.18 12.83
C GLY A 315 3.44 -2.39 11.66
N ALA A 316 3.12 -3.65 11.30
CA ALA A 316 2.19 -4.00 10.22
C ALA A 316 2.53 -3.34 8.86
N GLN A 317 3.81 -3.34 8.46
CA GLN A 317 4.28 -2.59 7.28
C GLN A 317 4.14 -3.37 5.97
N GLY A 318 4.28 -4.73 5.95
CA GLY A 318 4.48 -5.54 4.74
C GLY A 318 3.38 -5.43 3.70
N MET A 319 2.16 -5.79 4.05
CA MET A 319 1.00 -5.70 3.15
C MET A 319 0.85 -4.27 2.60
N ASN A 320 0.99 -3.27 3.47
CA ASN A 320 0.83 -1.86 3.12
C ASN A 320 1.91 -1.38 2.12
N THR A 321 3.17 -1.81 2.30
CA THR A 321 4.27 -1.50 1.37
C THR A 321 4.05 -2.19 0.03
N GLY A 322 3.65 -3.47 0.02
CA GLY A 322 3.36 -4.21 -1.22
C GLY A 322 2.16 -3.64 -1.99
N ILE A 323 1.11 -3.18 -1.32
CA ILE A 323 -0.01 -2.47 -1.96
C ILE A 323 0.50 -1.20 -2.66
N GLN A 324 1.40 -0.45 -2.02
CA GLN A 324 2.00 0.74 -2.63
C GLN A 324 2.91 0.40 -3.81
N ASP A 325 3.63 -0.73 -3.77
CA ASP A 325 4.41 -1.20 -4.93
C ASP A 325 3.50 -1.42 -6.14
N ALA A 326 2.42 -2.18 -5.95
CA ALA A 326 1.46 -2.47 -7.01
C ALA A 326 0.78 -1.19 -7.53
N TYR A 327 0.43 -0.27 -6.63
CA TYR A 327 -0.23 0.99 -6.96
C TYR A 327 0.68 1.93 -7.75
N ASN A 328 1.99 2.00 -7.39
CA ASN A 328 3.00 2.75 -8.13
C ASN A 328 3.29 2.15 -9.51
N LEU A 329 3.34 0.81 -9.62
CA LEU A 329 3.65 0.12 -10.88
C LEU A 329 2.48 0.17 -11.87
N ALA A 330 1.26 -0.03 -11.41
CA ALA A 330 0.10 -0.27 -12.28
C ALA A 330 -0.17 0.87 -13.28
N TRP A 331 -0.08 2.15 -12.86
CA TRP A 331 -0.30 3.25 -13.78
C TRP A 331 0.82 3.39 -14.82
N LYS A 332 2.06 3.06 -14.46
CA LYS A 332 3.22 3.09 -15.36
C LYS A 332 3.09 2.01 -16.44
N VAL A 333 2.72 0.79 -16.03
CA VAL A 333 2.43 -0.31 -16.96
C VAL A 333 1.24 0.02 -17.84
N ALA A 334 0.17 0.64 -17.31
CA ALA A 334 -0.98 1.06 -18.11
C ALA A 334 -0.61 2.08 -19.19
N ALA A 335 0.25 3.07 -18.85
CA ALA A 335 0.78 4.01 -19.85
C ALA A 335 1.60 3.29 -20.93
N ALA A 336 2.45 2.33 -20.53
CA ALA A 336 3.26 1.54 -21.46
C ALA A 336 2.42 0.64 -22.39
N VAL A 337 1.36 0.02 -21.86
CA VAL A 337 0.40 -0.76 -22.64
C VAL A 337 -0.29 0.10 -23.71
N ARG A 338 -0.63 1.33 -23.37
CA ARG A 338 -1.26 2.29 -24.30
C ARG A 338 -0.26 2.88 -25.32
N GLY A 339 1.04 2.59 -25.20
CA GLY A 339 2.08 3.16 -26.03
C GLY A 339 2.50 4.57 -25.65
N HIS A 340 2.15 5.01 -24.44
CA HIS A 340 2.42 6.33 -23.91
C HIS A 340 3.37 6.30 -22.69
N ALA A 341 4.40 5.47 -22.73
CA ALA A 341 5.44 5.48 -21.72
C ALA A 341 6.66 6.26 -22.23
N GLY A 342 6.96 7.37 -21.62
CA GLY A 342 8.20 8.08 -21.86
C GLY A 342 9.42 7.27 -21.40
N ALA A 343 10.59 7.64 -21.89
CA ALA A 343 11.84 6.98 -21.49
C ALA A 343 12.05 7.07 -19.98
N GLY A 344 12.37 5.94 -19.35
CA GLY A 344 12.60 5.87 -17.89
C GLY A 344 11.34 5.72 -17.04
N LEU A 345 10.13 5.71 -17.62
CA LEU A 345 8.89 5.60 -16.85
C LEU A 345 8.80 4.26 -16.12
N LEU A 346 9.07 3.15 -16.78
CA LEU A 346 9.03 1.80 -16.16
C LEU A 346 10.21 1.58 -15.20
N GLU A 347 11.38 2.06 -15.55
CA GLU A 347 12.60 2.00 -14.73
C GLU A 347 12.46 2.79 -13.42
N SER A 348 11.62 3.82 -13.41
CA SER A 348 11.33 4.60 -12.21
C SER A 348 10.62 3.77 -11.12
N TYR A 349 10.02 2.63 -11.45
CA TYR A 349 9.43 1.73 -10.46
C TYR A 349 10.50 1.22 -9.48
N ASP A 350 11.59 0.69 -10.00
CA ASP A 350 12.72 0.25 -9.17
C ASP A 350 13.33 1.41 -8.38
N ALA A 351 13.62 2.52 -9.06
CA ALA A 351 14.24 3.70 -8.47
C ALA A 351 13.40 4.34 -7.33
N GLU A 352 12.08 4.25 -7.41
CA GLU A 352 11.16 4.81 -6.40
C GLU A 352 10.84 3.81 -5.27
N ARG A 353 10.66 2.50 -5.59
CA ARG A 353 10.11 1.55 -4.62
C ARG A 353 11.15 0.71 -3.90
N ARG A 354 12.27 0.35 -4.57
CA ARG A 354 13.32 -0.45 -3.92
C ARG A 354 13.96 0.25 -2.71
N PRO A 355 14.32 1.55 -2.76
CA PRO A 355 14.86 2.24 -1.58
C PRO A 355 13.86 2.30 -0.40
N ILE A 356 12.57 2.39 -0.69
CA ILE A 356 11.53 2.32 0.34
C ILE A 356 11.44 0.91 0.93
N GLY A 357 11.52 -0.12 0.10
CA GLY A 357 11.58 -1.51 0.56
C GLY A 357 12.79 -1.77 1.47
N GLU A 358 13.97 -1.25 1.12
CA GLU A 358 15.20 -1.31 1.94
C GLU A 358 14.98 -0.64 3.31
N GLU A 359 14.45 0.59 3.32
CA GLU A 359 14.18 1.32 4.56
C GLU A 359 13.17 0.58 5.47
N VAL A 360 12.11 0.02 4.88
CA VAL A 360 11.09 -0.73 5.63
C VAL A 360 11.68 -2.03 6.21
N VAL A 361 12.49 -2.77 5.44
CA VAL A 361 13.18 -3.99 5.92
C VAL A 361 14.08 -3.64 7.11
N ASP A 362 14.90 -2.61 6.99
CA ASP A 362 15.82 -2.17 8.04
C ASP A 362 15.08 -1.67 9.29
N ARG A 363 14.04 -0.87 9.11
CA ARG A 363 13.25 -0.32 10.21
C ARG A 363 12.50 -1.40 10.97
N THR A 364 11.83 -2.31 10.27
CA THR A 364 11.09 -3.40 10.92
C THR A 364 12.01 -4.37 11.65
N LEU A 365 13.24 -4.56 11.16
CA LEU A 365 14.27 -5.33 11.85
C LEU A 365 14.74 -4.64 13.16
N ARG A 366 14.94 -3.31 13.12
CA ARG A 366 15.23 -2.54 14.36
C ARG A 366 14.07 -2.63 15.35
N HIS A 367 12.82 -2.46 14.88
CA HIS A 367 11.63 -2.57 15.74
C HIS A 367 11.44 -3.97 16.32
N ALA A 368 11.80 -5.02 15.60
CA ALA A 368 11.76 -6.40 16.11
C ALA A 368 12.72 -6.60 17.28
N ARG A 369 13.89 -5.94 17.24
CA ARG A 369 14.93 -6.04 18.27
C ARG A 369 14.70 -5.12 19.47
N SER A 370 14.24 -3.90 19.24
CA SER A 370 14.22 -2.82 20.26
C SER A 370 12.83 -2.25 20.54
N GLY A 371 11.77 -2.78 19.88
CA GLY A 371 10.44 -2.17 19.88
C GLY A 371 10.34 -0.90 19.02
N ILE A 372 9.13 -0.37 18.88
CA ILE A 372 8.93 0.94 18.25
C ILE A 372 9.37 2.00 19.24
N GLN A 373 10.46 2.69 18.93
CA GLN A 373 10.96 3.80 19.73
C GLN A 373 10.49 5.11 19.09
N ALA A 374 9.59 5.81 19.76
CA ALA A 374 9.23 7.18 19.39
C ALA A 374 10.38 8.10 19.82
N ASP A 375 10.74 9.06 18.94
CA ASP A 375 11.56 10.17 19.37
C ASP A 375 10.77 10.99 20.40
N PRO A 376 11.23 11.09 21.67
CA PRO A 376 10.51 11.87 22.68
C PRO A 376 10.37 13.36 22.32
N GLY A 377 11.28 13.87 21.48
CA GLY A 377 11.25 15.25 21.00
C GLY A 377 10.28 15.48 19.83
N ASP A 378 9.93 14.43 19.08
CA ASP A 378 9.03 14.52 17.92
C ASP A 378 8.19 13.24 17.71
N PRO A 379 7.24 12.96 18.60
CA PRO A 379 6.38 11.78 18.49
C PRO A 379 5.44 11.85 17.29
N ALA A 380 5.09 13.06 16.81
CA ALA A 380 4.21 13.25 15.67
C ALA A 380 4.87 12.74 14.37
N THR A 381 6.12 13.09 14.11
CA THR A 381 6.89 12.58 12.96
C THR A 381 7.04 11.07 13.03
N THR A 382 7.23 10.50 14.21
CA THR A 382 7.25 9.03 14.37
C THR A 382 5.93 8.42 13.91
N MET A 383 4.79 8.94 14.36
CA MET A 383 3.48 8.42 13.96
C MET A 383 3.21 8.61 12.46
N LEU A 384 3.60 9.73 11.87
CA LEU A 384 3.48 9.95 10.42
C LEU A 384 4.34 8.95 9.62
N ARG A 385 5.53 8.59 10.12
CA ARG A 385 6.40 7.57 9.52
C ARG A 385 5.76 6.17 9.60
N GLU A 386 5.25 5.79 10.77
CA GLU A 386 4.53 4.51 10.94
C GLU A 386 3.25 4.45 10.10
N ALA A 387 2.57 5.57 9.91
CA ALA A 387 1.43 5.72 9.01
C ALA A 387 1.79 5.67 7.51
N GLN A 388 3.10 5.60 7.17
CA GLN A 388 3.65 5.63 5.81
C GLN A 388 3.31 6.92 5.04
N LEU A 389 3.10 8.04 5.74
CA LEU A 389 2.73 9.33 5.15
C LEU A 389 3.93 10.22 4.80
N LEU A 390 5.14 9.86 5.26
CA LEU A 390 6.39 10.57 4.97
C LEU A 390 7.17 9.97 3.81
N LEU A 391 6.64 8.94 3.15
CA LEU A 391 7.26 8.35 1.97
C LEU A 391 7.19 9.34 0.80
N GLY A 392 8.27 9.44 0.03
CA GLY A 392 8.36 10.35 -1.10
C GLY A 392 9.31 9.85 -2.18
N TYR A 393 9.29 10.51 -3.34
CA TYR A 393 10.05 10.16 -4.54
C TYR A 393 10.87 11.35 -5.05
N ARG A 394 11.31 12.25 -4.13
CA ARG A 394 12.16 13.40 -4.52
C ARG A 394 13.41 12.90 -5.22
N GLY A 395 13.75 13.52 -6.34
CA GLY A 395 14.92 13.13 -7.16
C GLY A 395 14.67 11.94 -8.11
N SER A 396 13.46 11.38 -8.17
CA SER A 396 13.09 10.45 -9.23
C SER A 396 13.16 11.12 -10.60
N ALA A 397 13.64 10.39 -11.62
CA ALA A 397 13.78 10.91 -12.98
C ALA A 397 12.45 11.35 -13.63
N ILE A 398 11.33 10.88 -13.08
CA ILE A 398 9.97 11.21 -13.55
C ILE A 398 9.27 12.26 -12.65
N VAL A 399 10.04 12.95 -11.82
CA VAL A 399 9.56 14.01 -10.92
C VAL A 399 10.28 15.30 -11.26
N GLY A 400 9.56 16.40 -11.23
CA GLY A 400 10.14 17.74 -11.48
C GLY A 400 11.16 18.15 -10.42
N PRO A 401 11.92 19.21 -10.68
CA PRO A 401 12.92 19.69 -9.74
C PRO A 401 12.26 20.20 -8.44
N VAL A 402 12.96 20.01 -7.33
CA VAL A 402 12.60 20.60 -6.04
C VAL A 402 12.87 22.10 -6.11
N GLY A 403 11.86 22.92 -5.82
CA GLY A 403 11.97 24.38 -5.80
C GLY A 403 12.44 24.88 -4.44
N SER A 404 13.24 25.96 -4.42
CA SER A 404 13.78 26.53 -3.17
C SER A 404 12.84 27.52 -2.45
N ALA A 405 11.58 27.67 -2.86
CA ALA A 405 10.77 28.82 -2.46
C ALA A 405 9.32 28.52 -2.03
N HIS A 406 8.97 27.28 -1.72
CA HIS A 406 7.60 26.91 -1.34
C HIS A 406 7.50 26.46 0.13
N ASP A 407 6.46 26.94 0.82
CA ASP A 407 6.11 26.50 2.20
C ASP A 407 5.17 25.29 2.21
N GLY A 408 5.24 24.40 1.21
CA GLY A 408 4.34 23.26 1.04
C GLY A 408 5.06 22.03 0.53
N PRO A 409 4.31 20.98 0.15
CA PRO A 409 4.88 19.76 -0.39
C PRO A 409 5.57 20.03 -1.73
N GLU A 410 6.73 19.43 -1.91
CA GLU A 410 7.57 19.53 -3.11
C GLU A 410 7.28 18.42 -4.12
N PRO A 411 7.70 18.54 -5.39
CA PRO A 411 7.67 17.44 -6.34
C PRO A 411 8.34 16.17 -5.76
N GLY A 412 7.62 15.05 -5.84
CA GLY A 412 8.00 13.79 -5.21
C GLY A 412 7.37 13.54 -3.83
N ASP A 413 6.81 14.54 -3.18
CA ASP A 413 6.10 14.36 -1.92
C ASP A 413 4.67 13.83 -2.15
N ARG A 414 4.10 13.21 -1.11
CA ARG A 414 2.69 12.85 -1.07
C ARG A 414 1.83 14.11 -1.18
N ALA A 415 0.84 14.10 -2.07
CA ALA A 415 -0.18 15.13 -2.16
C ALA A 415 -1.06 15.10 -0.89
N PRO A 416 -1.07 16.14 -0.04
CA PRO A 416 -1.94 16.17 1.13
C PRO A 416 -3.40 16.33 0.71
N ASP A 417 -4.31 15.82 1.54
CA ASP A 417 -5.73 16.10 1.38
C ASP A 417 -6.07 17.45 2.03
N CYS A 418 -7.11 18.09 1.53
CA CYS A 418 -7.71 19.27 2.15
C CYS A 418 -9.23 19.24 1.95
N GLY A 419 -9.96 19.87 2.85
CA GLY A 419 -11.41 20.02 2.80
C GLY A 419 -11.81 21.38 2.22
N GLY A 420 -13.07 21.75 2.44
CA GLY A 420 -13.54 23.10 2.15
C GLY A 420 -13.64 23.48 0.66
N LEU A 421 -13.46 22.54 -0.27
CA LEU A 421 -13.56 22.83 -1.70
C LEU A 421 -15.03 22.85 -2.16
N LEU A 422 -15.45 23.96 -2.77
CA LEU A 422 -16.84 24.23 -3.14
C LEU A 422 -17.00 24.25 -4.66
N TYR A 423 -17.84 23.39 -5.20
CA TYR A 423 -18.37 23.54 -6.56
C TYR A 423 -19.49 24.58 -6.59
N ALA A 424 -19.60 25.34 -7.66
CA ALA A 424 -20.63 26.38 -7.82
C ALA A 424 -22.08 25.86 -7.66
N LEU A 425 -22.33 24.58 -8.00
CA LEU A 425 -23.66 23.96 -7.94
C LEU A 425 -23.84 22.96 -6.78
N ARG A 426 -22.90 22.88 -5.85
CA ARG A 426 -22.98 22.00 -4.68
C ARG A 426 -23.14 22.77 -3.39
N ALA A 427 -24.11 22.35 -2.58
CA ALA A 427 -24.36 22.95 -1.27
C ALA A 427 -23.31 22.54 -0.19
N PHE A 428 -22.62 21.42 -0.41
CA PHE A 428 -21.65 20.88 0.56
C PHE A 428 -20.24 20.86 -0.03
N PRO A 429 -19.23 21.19 0.80
CA PRO A 429 -17.84 21.12 0.36
C PRO A 429 -17.43 19.66 0.08
N VAL A 430 -16.42 19.51 -0.77
CA VAL A 430 -15.75 18.24 -1.06
C VAL A 430 -14.31 18.30 -0.57
N ARG A 431 -13.70 17.13 -0.44
CA ARG A 431 -12.28 16.99 -0.17
C ARG A 431 -11.50 16.89 -1.48
N LEU A 432 -10.24 17.32 -1.46
CA LEU A 432 -9.36 17.23 -2.63
C LEU A 432 -9.21 15.79 -3.13
N PHE A 433 -9.11 14.80 -2.23
CA PHE A 433 -9.05 13.39 -2.63
C PHE A 433 -10.25 12.94 -3.46
N SER A 434 -11.41 13.57 -3.30
CA SER A 434 -12.56 13.30 -4.18
C SER A 434 -12.32 13.73 -5.62
N LEU A 435 -11.53 14.79 -5.86
CA LEU A 435 -11.11 15.24 -7.19
C LEU A 435 -10.01 14.35 -7.76
N LEU A 436 -9.20 13.75 -6.88
CA LEU A 436 -8.06 12.90 -7.24
C LEU A 436 -8.43 11.42 -7.40
N ARG A 437 -9.71 11.04 -7.33
CA ARG A 437 -10.18 9.65 -7.59
C ARG A 437 -10.11 9.24 -9.06
N GLU A 438 -9.86 10.20 -9.93
CA GLU A 438 -9.64 9.95 -11.35
C GLU A 438 -8.41 9.06 -11.57
N ARG A 439 -8.42 8.34 -12.68
CA ARG A 439 -7.42 7.30 -12.98
C ARG A 439 -6.10 7.87 -13.48
N GLU A 440 -6.16 9.11 -13.98
CA GLU A 440 -5.06 9.75 -14.70
C GLU A 440 -4.37 10.82 -13.84
N HIS A 441 -3.36 11.45 -14.37
CA HIS A 441 -2.76 12.64 -13.76
C HIS A 441 -3.83 13.72 -13.53
N THR A 442 -3.66 14.52 -12.48
CA THR A 442 -4.54 15.66 -12.23
C THR A 442 -3.72 16.93 -12.13
N LEU A 443 -4.01 17.89 -13.00
CA LEU A 443 -3.42 19.23 -12.97
C LEU A 443 -4.36 20.16 -12.22
N LEU A 444 -3.88 20.68 -11.09
CA LEU A 444 -4.56 21.68 -10.28
C LEU A 444 -3.96 23.04 -10.62
N LEU A 445 -4.80 24.00 -11.03
CA LEU A 445 -4.41 25.35 -11.41
C LEU A 445 -4.94 26.33 -10.35
N TYR A 446 -4.05 26.84 -9.49
CA TYR A 446 -4.45 27.75 -8.42
C TYR A 446 -4.48 29.19 -8.91
N ALA A 447 -5.60 29.87 -8.67
CA ALA A 447 -5.75 31.30 -8.97
C ALA A 447 -6.28 32.06 -7.76
N ASP A 448 -5.59 33.14 -7.36
CA ASP A 448 -6.00 34.05 -6.30
C ASP A 448 -6.46 35.41 -6.83
N HIS A 449 -6.35 35.62 -8.15
CA HIS A 449 -6.82 36.80 -8.87
C HIS A 449 -7.47 36.43 -10.21
N GLU A 450 -8.44 37.25 -10.65
CA GLU A 450 -9.19 37.01 -11.89
C GLU A 450 -8.33 37.12 -13.17
N ASP A 451 -7.29 37.92 -13.16
CA ASP A 451 -6.36 38.09 -14.27
C ASP A 451 -5.55 36.83 -14.60
N GLN A 452 -5.46 35.90 -13.67
CA GLN A 452 -4.78 34.59 -13.86
C GLN A 452 -5.64 33.57 -14.59
N LEU A 453 -6.96 33.77 -14.72
CA LEU A 453 -7.87 32.81 -15.32
C LEU A 453 -7.54 32.51 -16.79
N ALA A 454 -7.19 33.53 -17.56
CA ALA A 454 -6.78 33.36 -18.95
C ALA A 454 -5.47 32.57 -19.08
N SER A 455 -4.55 32.70 -18.13
CA SER A 455 -3.35 31.87 -18.03
C SER A 455 -3.70 30.42 -17.70
N SER A 456 -4.64 30.19 -16.78
CA SER A 456 -5.12 28.85 -16.42
C SER A 456 -5.75 28.13 -17.63
N ASP A 457 -6.57 28.80 -18.44
CA ASP A 457 -7.12 28.20 -19.66
C ASP A 457 -6.03 27.84 -20.69
N ARG A 458 -5.01 28.70 -20.88
CA ARG A 458 -3.87 28.41 -21.77
C ARG A 458 -3.05 27.22 -21.25
N ALA A 459 -2.76 27.21 -19.94
CA ALA A 459 -2.05 26.11 -19.28
C ALA A 459 -2.75 24.77 -19.48
N ALA A 460 -4.05 24.74 -19.21
CA ALA A 460 -4.88 23.55 -19.39
C ALA A 460 -4.87 23.06 -20.84
N ALA A 461 -5.08 23.96 -21.81
CA ALA A 461 -5.07 23.59 -23.23
C ALA A 461 -3.73 23.02 -23.69
N ALA A 462 -2.61 23.56 -23.21
CA ALA A 462 -1.27 23.05 -23.50
C ALA A 462 -1.02 21.69 -22.86
N ALA A 463 -1.38 21.53 -21.57
CA ALA A 463 -1.20 20.31 -20.82
C ALA A 463 -2.05 19.13 -21.37
N VAL A 464 -3.32 19.39 -21.70
CA VAL A 464 -4.22 18.37 -22.29
C VAL A 464 -3.68 17.85 -23.63
N ARG A 465 -3.13 18.73 -24.47
CA ARG A 465 -2.50 18.32 -25.74
C ARG A 465 -1.27 17.43 -25.51
N ALA A 466 -0.44 17.77 -24.51
CA ALA A 466 0.77 16.99 -24.20
C ALA A 466 0.48 15.65 -23.51
N ALA A 467 -0.70 15.51 -22.92
CA ALA A 467 -1.03 14.34 -22.07
C ALA A 467 -1.79 13.22 -22.80
N HIS A 468 -2.05 13.31 -24.07
CA HIS A 468 -2.75 12.26 -24.86
C HIS A 468 -4.07 11.76 -24.23
N GLY A 469 -4.82 12.64 -23.54
CA GLY A 469 -6.05 12.28 -22.81
C GLY A 469 -5.85 11.65 -21.43
N MET A 470 -4.61 11.54 -20.94
CA MET A 470 -4.29 10.99 -19.62
C MET A 470 -4.10 12.08 -18.56
N LEU A 471 -4.95 13.09 -18.60
CA LEU A 471 -4.90 14.26 -17.71
C LEU A 471 -6.31 14.77 -17.38
N ASN A 472 -6.58 14.94 -16.11
CA ASN A 472 -7.69 15.74 -15.62
C ASN A 472 -7.18 17.12 -15.25
N VAL A 473 -7.98 18.16 -15.46
CA VAL A 473 -7.63 19.52 -15.10
C VAL A 473 -8.74 20.12 -14.27
N CYS A 474 -8.37 20.81 -13.18
CA CYS A 474 -9.30 21.53 -12.33
C CYS A 474 -8.67 22.85 -11.86
N ALA A 475 -9.39 23.95 -12.00
CA ALA A 475 -9.00 25.21 -11.38
C ALA A 475 -9.38 25.20 -9.89
N VAL A 476 -8.46 25.64 -9.03
CA VAL A 476 -8.71 25.87 -7.60
C VAL A 476 -8.65 27.38 -7.37
N LEU A 477 -9.78 27.96 -7.07
CA LEU A 477 -9.94 29.41 -6.97
C LEU A 477 -9.93 29.84 -5.51
N ALA A 478 -9.20 30.89 -5.19
CA ALA A 478 -9.30 31.51 -3.88
C ALA A 478 -10.75 31.96 -3.59
N PRO A 479 -11.15 32.12 -2.31
CA PRO A 479 -12.57 32.28 -1.94
C PRO A 479 -13.32 33.42 -2.62
N ARG A 480 -12.61 34.49 -3.03
CA ARG A 480 -13.20 35.70 -3.60
C ARG A 480 -13.04 35.83 -5.12
N VAL A 481 -12.38 34.90 -5.77
CA VAL A 481 -12.17 34.94 -7.23
C VAL A 481 -13.45 34.54 -7.93
N SER A 482 -13.98 35.47 -8.75
CA SER A 482 -15.08 35.16 -9.65
C SER A 482 -14.52 34.66 -10.99
N ALA A 483 -15.14 33.62 -11.56
CA ALA A 483 -14.62 32.99 -12.78
C ALA A 483 -15.68 32.94 -13.91
N PRO A 484 -16.27 34.09 -14.29
CA PRO A 484 -17.19 34.10 -15.41
C PRO A 484 -16.42 33.79 -16.70
N GLY A 485 -16.85 32.75 -17.41
CA GLY A 485 -16.27 32.38 -18.70
C GLY A 485 -15.02 31.48 -18.63
N LEU A 486 -14.63 31.00 -17.45
CA LEU A 486 -13.60 29.96 -17.34
C LEU A 486 -14.12 28.66 -17.99
N SER A 487 -13.31 28.07 -18.89
CA SER A 487 -13.72 26.86 -19.64
C SER A 487 -13.45 25.57 -18.89
N LEU A 488 -12.74 25.64 -17.74
CA LEU A 488 -12.31 24.50 -16.94
C LEU A 488 -13.30 24.16 -15.81
N PRO A 489 -13.38 22.89 -15.39
CA PRO A 489 -13.94 22.56 -14.10
C PRO A 489 -13.23 23.34 -12.99
N ALA A 490 -14.00 23.94 -12.09
CA ALA A 490 -13.45 24.77 -11.03
C ALA A 490 -14.09 24.48 -9.67
N VAL A 491 -13.29 24.62 -8.62
CA VAL A 491 -13.71 24.61 -7.23
C VAL A 491 -13.14 25.84 -6.52
N HIS A 492 -13.89 26.37 -5.53
CA HIS A 492 -13.38 27.41 -4.66
C HIS A 492 -12.79 26.79 -3.41
N ASP A 493 -11.60 27.24 -3.02
CA ASP A 493 -10.96 26.94 -1.74
C ASP A 493 -11.61 27.76 -0.62
N GLY A 494 -12.87 27.40 -0.28
CA GLY A 494 -13.75 28.19 0.57
C GLY A 494 -13.20 28.47 1.99
N LEU A 495 -12.27 27.66 2.47
CA LEU A 495 -11.65 27.77 3.79
C LEU A 495 -10.14 28.06 3.74
N ASP A 496 -9.59 28.38 2.59
CA ASP A 496 -8.14 28.54 2.35
C ASP A 496 -7.32 27.28 2.75
N GLU A 497 -7.92 26.11 2.78
CA GLU A 497 -7.24 24.88 3.19
C GLU A 497 -6.27 24.38 2.12
N PHE A 498 -6.64 24.44 0.84
CA PHE A 498 -5.74 24.11 -0.26
C PHE A 498 -4.52 25.04 -0.26
N ARG A 499 -4.76 26.34 -0.17
CA ARG A 499 -3.67 27.33 -0.14
C ARG A 499 -2.69 27.06 1.01
N ARG A 500 -3.19 26.73 2.22
CA ARG A 500 -2.33 26.43 3.37
C ARG A 500 -1.62 25.09 3.22
N ALA A 501 -2.33 24.02 2.81
CA ALA A 501 -1.78 22.68 2.72
C ALA A 501 -0.71 22.53 1.63
N TYR A 502 -0.86 23.30 0.54
CA TYR A 502 0.09 23.29 -0.59
C TYR A 502 1.06 24.46 -0.57
N GLY A 503 0.90 25.45 0.31
CA GLY A 503 1.62 26.73 0.19
C GLY A 503 1.39 27.37 -1.17
N ALA A 504 0.17 27.22 -1.74
CA ALA A 504 -0.13 27.57 -3.12
C ALA A 504 -0.06 29.08 -3.37
N ARG A 505 0.46 29.47 -4.54
CA ARG A 505 0.63 30.85 -5.00
C ARG A 505 -0.23 31.10 -6.23
N GLY A 506 -0.72 32.32 -6.37
CA GLY A 506 -1.54 32.69 -7.54
C GLY A 506 -0.82 32.44 -8.86
N GLY A 507 -1.52 31.83 -9.82
CA GLY A 507 -0.98 31.47 -11.12
C GLY A 507 -0.07 30.23 -11.09
N GLU A 508 -0.18 29.38 -10.09
CA GLU A 508 0.58 28.13 -9.96
C GLU A 508 -0.14 26.92 -10.55
N ALA A 509 0.64 26.03 -11.14
CA ALA A 509 0.24 24.68 -11.56
C ALA A 509 0.83 23.62 -10.64
N VAL A 510 0.01 22.71 -10.14
CA VAL A 510 0.40 21.55 -9.33
C VAL A 510 -0.06 20.28 -10.05
N LEU A 511 0.88 19.49 -10.52
CA LEU A 511 0.59 18.21 -11.17
C LEU A 511 0.63 17.08 -10.13
N VAL A 512 -0.48 16.39 -9.94
CA VAL A 512 -0.58 15.20 -9.08
C VAL A 512 -0.59 13.96 -9.95
N ARG A 513 0.31 13.01 -9.65
CA ARG A 513 0.44 11.72 -10.33
C ARG A 513 -0.72 10.79 -9.97
N PRO A 514 -0.98 9.75 -10.78
CA PRO A 514 -2.02 8.74 -10.49
C PRO A 514 -1.85 8.03 -9.15
N ASP A 515 -0.61 7.90 -8.65
CA ASP A 515 -0.30 7.27 -7.35
C ASP A 515 -0.37 8.23 -6.15
N GLY A 516 -0.76 9.50 -6.38
CA GLY A 516 -1.00 10.48 -5.31
C GLY A 516 0.24 11.22 -4.82
N TYR A 517 1.27 11.25 -5.63
CA TYR A 517 2.47 12.06 -5.38
C TYR A 517 2.52 13.26 -6.31
N LEU A 518 3.17 14.33 -5.89
CA LEU A 518 3.37 15.50 -6.75
C LEU A 518 4.38 15.15 -7.85
N GLY A 519 3.98 15.33 -9.11
CA GLY A 519 4.87 15.18 -10.26
C GLY A 519 5.67 16.43 -10.55
N LEU A 520 5.00 17.59 -10.48
CA LEU A 520 5.60 18.89 -10.82
C LEU A 520 4.85 20.03 -10.10
N ARG A 521 5.57 21.11 -9.83
CA ARG A 521 5.02 22.43 -9.51
C ARG A 521 5.63 23.46 -10.45
N ALA A 522 4.83 24.37 -10.99
CA ALA A 522 5.31 25.39 -11.94
C ALA A 522 4.61 26.76 -11.73
N VAL A 523 5.38 27.82 -11.77
CA VAL A 523 4.93 29.20 -11.77
C VAL A 523 5.75 29.97 -12.82
N PRO A 524 5.11 30.61 -13.82
CA PRO A 524 3.66 30.67 -14.06
C PRO A 524 3.10 29.35 -14.60
N ALA A 525 1.82 29.12 -14.39
CA ALA A 525 1.13 27.88 -14.80
C ALA A 525 1.18 27.63 -16.31
N ASP A 526 1.14 28.68 -17.14
CA ASP A 526 1.17 28.61 -18.60
C ASP A 526 2.60 28.62 -19.18
N GLY A 527 3.62 28.44 -18.34
CA GLY A 527 4.99 28.20 -18.77
C GLY A 527 5.16 26.86 -19.51
N PRO A 528 6.33 26.64 -20.12
CA PRO A 528 6.60 25.42 -20.87
C PRO A 528 6.83 24.18 -20.00
N GLU A 529 6.98 24.34 -18.68
CA GLU A 529 7.40 23.28 -17.76
C GLU A 529 6.37 22.15 -17.68
N VAL A 530 5.07 22.49 -17.55
CA VAL A 530 4.00 21.49 -17.44
C VAL A 530 3.87 20.64 -18.71
N PRO A 531 3.71 21.21 -19.92
CA PRO A 531 3.63 20.41 -21.14
C PRO A 531 4.93 19.63 -21.42
N ALA A 532 6.11 20.20 -21.15
CA ALA A 532 7.38 19.51 -21.32
C ALA A 532 7.50 18.29 -20.38
N HIS A 533 7.10 18.43 -19.12
CA HIS A 533 7.11 17.34 -18.15
C HIS A 533 6.13 16.22 -18.54
N LEU A 534 4.92 16.57 -18.99
CA LEU A 534 3.95 15.58 -19.47
C LEU A 534 4.44 14.85 -20.73
N ALA A 535 5.06 15.55 -21.67
CA ALA A 535 5.65 14.93 -22.86
C ALA A 535 6.82 13.97 -22.50
N MET A 536 7.64 14.34 -21.52
CA MET A 536 8.69 13.45 -21.01
C MET A 536 8.10 12.20 -20.38
N LEU A 537 7.05 12.32 -19.57
CA LEU A 537 6.41 11.20 -18.87
C LEU A 537 5.69 10.25 -19.83
N LEU A 538 4.92 10.83 -20.77
CA LEU A 538 3.93 10.11 -21.57
C LEU A 538 4.41 9.86 -23.02
N GLY A 539 5.63 10.22 -23.34
CA GLY A 539 6.17 10.14 -24.69
C GLY A 539 5.57 11.21 -25.62
N THR A 540 6.22 11.49 -26.71
CA THR A 540 5.75 12.41 -27.78
C THR A 540 5.11 11.64 -28.92
#